data_d3acc71ae15290cb5e80f60f1284662c
#
_entry.id   d3acc71ae15290cb5e80f60f1284662c
#
_cell.length_a   1.000
_cell.length_b   1.000
_cell.length_c   1.000
_cell.angle_alpha   90.00
_cell.angle_beta   90.00
_cell.angle_gamma   90.00
#
_symmetry.space_group_name_H-M   'P 1'
#
loop_
_entity.id
_entity.type
_entity.pdbx_description
1 polymer ?
#
loop_
_entity_poly.entity_id
_entity_poly.type
_entity_poly.pdbx_seq_one_letter_code
_entity_poly.pdbx_strand_id
1 'polypeptide(L)'
;MVDQITVQTIGVLVAASSVLIGVVYYILQMKEQNKNRQAQLFMQIYNHYLDRISDDEMDVFPMKYNGYDDFMEKYGWDTNPDGWRKFSRFLSYTEGMGTLVKRGLIDASLVYDINGGLVKWYWEKAKPFWVEFGVRHGVTHVAPFTEYLYERLMPMYEAEMSGG
;
A
#
# COMPACT_ATOMS: atom_id res chain seq x y z
N MET A 1 12.10 28.84 58.45
CA MET A 1 10.76 28.29 58.26
C MET A 1 10.49 28.29 56.76
N VAL A 2 10.55 27.12 56.16
CA VAL A 2 10.16 27.01 54.74
C VAL A 2 8.67 27.21 54.72
N ASP A 3 8.22 28.20 53.95
CA ASP A 3 6.80 28.60 53.97
C ASP A 3 5.96 27.43 53.41
N GLN A 4 4.92 27.06 54.08
CA GLN A 4 4.03 25.93 53.74
C GLN A 4 3.46 26.06 52.33
N ILE A 5 3.27 27.31 51.87
CA ILE A 5 2.86 27.67 50.52
C ILE A 5 3.92 27.27 49.49
N THR A 6 5.22 27.44 49.81
CA THR A 6 6.34 27.08 48.90
C THR A 6 6.41 25.58 48.69
N VAL A 7 6.20 24.76 49.73
CA VAL A 7 6.21 23.29 49.61
C VAL A 7 5.01 22.77 48.78
N GLN A 8 3.82 23.36 48.96
CA GLN A 8 2.64 23.04 48.17
C GLN A 8 2.81 23.40 46.69
N THR A 9 3.38 24.57 46.39
CA THR A 9 3.64 25.01 45.03
C THR A 9 4.63 24.10 44.31
N ILE A 10 5.73 23.72 44.99
CA ILE A 10 6.70 22.75 44.45
C ILE A 10 6.01 21.40 44.19
N GLY A 11 5.18 20.90 45.11
CA GLY A 11 4.45 19.66 44.93
C GLY A 11 3.53 19.67 43.71
N VAL A 12 2.80 20.77 43.48
CA VAL A 12 1.93 20.94 42.31
C VAL A 12 2.75 20.98 41.02
N LEU A 13 3.89 21.70 41.02
CA LEU A 13 4.77 21.76 39.83
C LEU A 13 5.34 20.38 39.48
N VAL A 14 5.78 19.63 40.47
CA VAL A 14 6.31 18.26 40.25
C VAL A 14 5.19 17.34 39.73
N ALA A 15 4.00 17.40 40.31
CA ALA A 15 2.86 16.62 39.83
C ALA A 15 2.47 16.97 38.40
N ALA A 16 2.37 18.26 38.08
CA ALA A 16 2.07 18.72 36.72
C ALA A 16 3.12 18.27 35.71
N SER A 17 4.40 18.39 36.04
CA SER A 17 5.51 17.95 35.18
C SER A 17 5.48 16.43 34.96
N SER A 18 5.17 15.65 35.98
CA SER A 18 5.04 14.18 35.89
C SER A 18 3.92 13.77 34.94
N VAL A 19 2.78 14.47 34.98
CA VAL A 19 1.65 14.23 34.07
C VAL A 19 2.05 14.54 32.63
N LEU A 20 2.71 15.68 32.38
CA LEU A 20 3.17 16.07 31.04
C LEU A 20 4.17 15.04 30.47
N ILE A 21 5.14 14.61 31.26
CA ILE A 21 6.09 13.57 30.86
C ILE A 21 5.35 12.26 30.53
N GLY A 22 4.39 11.88 31.36
CA GLY A 22 3.56 10.68 31.13
C GLY A 22 2.78 10.76 29.81
N VAL A 23 2.18 11.91 29.51
CA VAL A 23 1.45 12.13 28.23
C VAL A 23 2.40 12.05 27.02
N VAL A 24 3.56 12.70 27.10
CA VAL A 24 4.56 12.64 26.01
C VAL A 24 5.03 11.20 25.81
N TYR A 25 5.38 10.49 26.88
CA TYR A 25 5.77 9.10 26.82
C TYR A 25 4.66 8.21 26.18
N TYR A 26 3.41 8.40 26.59
CA TYR A 26 2.28 7.68 26.04
C TYR A 26 2.11 7.93 24.53
N ILE A 27 2.23 9.17 24.08
CA ILE A 27 2.16 9.51 22.65
C ILE A 27 3.28 8.84 21.86
N LEU A 28 4.51 8.84 22.38
CA LEU A 28 5.64 8.17 21.73
C LEU A 28 5.42 6.65 21.67
N GLN A 29 4.94 6.05 22.73
CA GLN A 29 4.63 4.63 22.76
C GLN A 29 3.52 4.24 21.78
N MET A 30 2.46 5.06 21.66
CA MET A 30 1.42 4.84 20.66
C MET A 30 1.94 4.93 19.22
N LYS A 31 2.82 5.88 18.93
CA LYS A 31 3.46 5.99 17.61
C LYS A 31 4.27 4.74 17.27
N GLU A 32 5.04 4.24 18.22
CA GLU A 32 5.84 3.02 18.04
C GLU A 32 4.94 1.78 17.84
N GLN A 33 3.90 1.64 18.65
CA GLN A 33 2.93 0.55 18.48
C GLN A 33 2.23 0.59 17.11
N ASN A 34 1.89 1.79 16.61
CA ASN A 34 1.30 1.95 15.29
C ASN A 34 2.25 1.53 14.17
N LYS A 35 3.54 1.90 14.24
CA LYS A 35 4.55 1.44 13.27
C LYS A 35 4.69 -0.07 13.27
N ASN A 36 4.79 -0.68 14.45
CA ASN A 36 4.90 -2.13 14.58
C ASN A 36 3.66 -2.85 14.02
N ARG A 37 2.47 -2.31 14.27
CA ARG A 37 1.23 -2.83 13.72
C ARG A 37 1.17 -2.73 12.20
N GLN A 38 1.60 -1.60 11.62
CA GLN A 38 1.67 -1.42 10.17
C GLN A 38 2.64 -2.41 9.54
N ALA A 39 3.83 -2.57 10.12
CA ALA A 39 4.82 -3.54 9.66
C ALA A 39 4.29 -4.99 9.73
N GLN A 40 3.63 -5.37 10.83
CA GLN A 40 3.03 -6.71 10.96
C GLN A 40 1.92 -6.94 9.92
N LEU A 41 1.02 -5.98 9.72
CA LEU A 41 -0.03 -6.07 8.71
C LEU A 41 0.57 -6.22 7.31
N PHE A 42 1.57 -5.40 7.00
CA PHE A 42 2.27 -5.48 5.71
C PHE A 42 2.92 -6.85 5.52
N MET A 43 3.64 -7.35 6.52
CA MET A 43 4.30 -8.67 6.44
C MET A 43 3.32 -9.82 6.24
N GLN A 44 2.13 -9.77 6.86
CA GLN A 44 1.08 -10.77 6.62
C GLN A 44 0.63 -10.77 5.16
N ILE A 45 0.44 -9.58 4.57
CA ILE A 45 0.01 -9.43 3.17
C ILE A 45 1.15 -9.85 2.24
N TYR A 46 2.38 -9.47 2.55
CA TYR A 46 3.55 -9.82 1.76
C TYR A 46 3.82 -11.33 1.77
N ASN A 47 3.69 -11.99 2.90
CA ASN A 47 3.78 -13.45 2.96
C ASN A 47 2.68 -14.12 2.13
N HIS A 48 1.45 -13.59 2.19
CA HIS A 48 0.38 -14.09 1.31
C HIS A 48 0.69 -13.88 -0.17
N TYR A 49 1.32 -12.75 -0.53
CA TYR A 49 1.81 -12.51 -1.89
C TYR A 49 2.85 -13.56 -2.30
N LEU A 50 3.88 -13.80 -1.47
CA LEU A 50 4.92 -14.78 -1.74
C LEU A 50 4.34 -16.19 -1.93
N ASP A 51 3.38 -16.58 -1.10
CA ASP A 51 2.78 -17.91 -1.12
C ASP A 51 1.83 -18.15 -2.31
N ARG A 52 1.23 -17.10 -2.86
CA ARG A 52 0.09 -17.23 -3.78
C ARG A 52 0.22 -16.52 -5.11
N ILE A 53 1.03 -15.46 -5.17
CA ILE A 53 1.06 -14.53 -6.31
C ILE A 53 2.43 -14.49 -6.99
N SER A 54 3.51 -14.75 -6.26
CA SER A 54 4.86 -14.71 -6.83
C SER A 54 5.07 -15.67 -8.00
N ASP A 55 4.45 -16.84 -7.96
CA ASP A 55 4.50 -17.79 -9.08
C ASP A 55 3.71 -17.28 -10.29
N ASP A 56 2.56 -16.63 -10.05
CA ASP A 56 1.76 -16.02 -11.12
C ASP A 56 2.51 -14.88 -11.82
N GLU A 57 3.41 -14.17 -11.11
CA GLU A 57 4.23 -13.11 -11.66
C GLU A 57 5.05 -13.60 -12.86
N MET A 58 5.69 -14.75 -12.74
CA MET A 58 6.50 -15.33 -13.79
C MET A 58 5.70 -15.64 -15.08
N ASP A 59 4.41 -15.85 -14.96
CA ASP A 59 3.52 -16.09 -16.09
C ASP A 59 2.91 -14.79 -16.64
N VAL A 60 2.66 -13.80 -15.78
CA VAL A 60 2.05 -12.51 -16.18
C VAL A 60 3.08 -11.57 -16.81
N PHE A 61 4.34 -11.59 -16.36
CA PHE A 61 5.41 -10.76 -16.91
C PHE A 61 5.61 -10.94 -18.43
N PRO A 62 5.69 -12.16 -18.96
CA PRO A 62 5.92 -12.37 -20.39
C PRO A 62 4.68 -12.17 -21.26
N MET A 63 3.49 -11.96 -20.70
CA MET A 63 2.27 -11.75 -21.49
C MET A 63 2.43 -10.58 -22.45
N LYS A 64 2.25 -10.82 -23.74
CA LYS A 64 2.32 -9.82 -24.80
C LYS A 64 0.97 -9.71 -25.47
N TYR A 65 0.40 -8.52 -25.45
CA TYR A 65 -0.88 -8.20 -26.09
C TYR A 65 -0.91 -6.76 -26.57
N ASN A 66 -1.75 -6.52 -27.56
CA ASN A 66 -1.97 -5.20 -28.15
C ASN A 66 -3.46 -4.83 -28.02
N GLY A 67 -3.80 -4.26 -26.86
CA GLY A 67 -5.16 -3.84 -26.55
C GLY A 67 -6.05 -4.96 -26.03
N TYR A 68 -7.33 -4.62 -25.82
CA TYR A 68 -8.32 -5.47 -25.16
C TYR A 68 -8.63 -6.77 -25.94
N ASP A 69 -8.92 -6.64 -27.23
CA ASP A 69 -9.38 -7.80 -28.03
C ASP A 69 -8.27 -8.86 -28.17
N ASP A 70 -7.03 -8.43 -28.45
CA ASP A 70 -5.88 -9.32 -28.52
C ASP A 70 -5.58 -9.98 -27.16
N PHE A 71 -5.77 -9.26 -26.06
CA PHE A 71 -5.66 -9.85 -24.73
C PHE A 71 -6.73 -10.92 -24.52
N MET A 72 -8.00 -10.62 -24.84
CA MET A 72 -9.11 -11.55 -24.64
C MET A 72 -8.99 -12.80 -25.50
N GLU A 73 -8.45 -12.67 -26.71
CA GLU A 73 -8.16 -13.80 -27.59
C GLU A 73 -7.09 -14.74 -27.02
N LYS A 74 -6.03 -14.17 -26.39
CA LYS A 74 -4.88 -14.95 -25.88
C LYS A 74 -5.03 -15.39 -24.42
N TYR A 75 -5.61 -14.53 -23.59
CA TYR A 75 -5.60 -14.67 -22.13
C TYR A 75 -6.98 -14.45 -21.50
N GLY A 76 -8.03 -14.35 -22.31
CA GLY A 76 -9.41 -14.15 -21.82
C GLY A 76 -9.94 -15.34 -21.04
N TRP A 77 -11.01 -15.09 -20.27
CA TRP A 77 -11.62 -16.11 -19.41
C TRP A 77 -12.14 -17.35 -20.14
N ASP A 78 -12.52 -17.22 -21.41
CA ASP A 78 -13.01 -18.34 -22.24
C ASP A 78 -11.88 -19.07 -22.96
N THR A 79 -10.81 -18.37 -23.31
CA THR A 79 -9.69 -18.90 -24.13
C THR A 79 -8.55 -19.44 -23.26
N ASN A 80 -8.22 -18.74 -22.18
CA ASN A 80 -7.15 -19.11 -21.24
C ASN A 80 -7.55 -18.73 -19.81
N PRO A 81 -8.45 -19.49 -19.17
CA PRO A 81 -8.94 -19.19 -17.83
C PRO A 81 -7.84 -19.07 -16.76
N ASP A 82 -6.74 -19.82 -16.93
CA ASP A 82 -5.60 -19.75 -16.01
C ASP A 82 -4.84 -18.45 -16.15
N GLY A 83 -4.51 -18.05 -17.36
CA GLY A 83 -3.87 -16.76 -17.66
C GLY A 83 -4.71 -15.58 -17.19
N TRP A 84 -6.03 -15.63 -17.45
CA TRP A 84 -6.98 -14.64 -16.95
C TRP A 84 -6.98 -14.55 -15.43
N ARG A 85 -7.05 -15.70 -14.74
CA ARG A 85 -7.05 -15.74 -13.28
C ARG A 85 -5.78 -15.13 -12.68
N LYS A 86 -4.62 -15.46 -13.25
CA LYS A 86 -3.33 -14.91 -12.81
C LYS A 86 -3.27 -13.40 -12.99
N PHE A 87 -3.61 -12.91 -14.17
CA PHE A 87 -3.64 -11.48 -14.48
C PHE A 87 -4.61 -10.69 -13.58
N SER A 88 -5.83 -11.22 -13.36
CA SER A 88 -6.83 -10.60 -12.50
C SER A 88 -6.45 -10.64 -11.01
N ARG A 89 -5.71 -11.67 -10.57
CA ARG A 89 -5.23 -11.78 -9.20
C ARG A 89 -4.23 -10.69 -8.86
N PHE A 90 -3.39 -10.31 -9.83
CA PHE A 90 -2.51 -9.16 -9.68
C PHE A 90 -3.28 -7.86 -9.45
N LEU A 91 -4.35 -7.62 -10.21
CA LEU A 91 -5.22 -6.48 -9.96
C LEU A 91 -5.78 -6.51 -8.53
N SER A 92 -6.31 -7.66 -8.12
CA SER A 92 -6.89 -7.80 -6.78
C SER A 92 -5.87 -7.54 -5.67
N TYR A 93 -4.62 -7.96 -5.88
CA TYR A 93 -3.53 -7.69 -4.95
C TYR A 93 -3.20 -6.19 -4.89
N THR A 94 -2.98 -5.53 -6.03
CA THR A 94 -2.65 -4.11 -6.08
C THR A 94 -3.81 -3.23 -5.59
N GLU A 95 -5.06 -3.61 -5.86
CA GLU A 95 -6.27 -2.98 -5.30
C GLU A 95 -6.32 -3.07 -3.78
N GLY A 96 -6.02 -4.26 -3.24
CA GLY A 96 -5.94 -4.47 -1.79
C GLY A 96 -4.88 -3.59 -1.15
N MET A 97 -3.67 -3.57 -1.71
CA MET A 97 -2.56 -2.72 -1.23
C MET A 97 -2.92 -1.24 -1.31
N GLY A 98 -3.48 -0.78 -2.42
CA GLY A 98 -3.91 0.61 -2.60
C GLY A 98 -4.99 1.01 -1.60
N THR A 99 -5.93 0.11 -1.30
CA THR A 99 -6.95 0.31 -0.27
C THR A 99 -6.32 0.53 1.11
N LEU A 100 -5.34 -0.28 1.49
CA LEU A 100 -4.69 -0.18 2.79
C LEU A 100 -3.85 1.09 2.92
N VAL A 101 -3.14 1.48 1.87
CA VAL A 101 -2.41 2.75 1.83
C VAL A 101 -3.36 3.94 1.91
N LYS A 102 -4.44 3.94 1.13
CA LYS A 102 -5.45 5.03 1.15
C LYS A 102 -6.11 5.21 2.50
N ARG A 103 -6.28 4.11 3.24
CA ARG A 103 -6.85 4.12 4.59
C ARG A 103 -5.81 4.42 5.70
N GLY A 104 -4.54 4.64 5.35
CA GLY A 104 -3.47 4.89 6.30
C GLY A 104 -3.13 3.69 7.20
N LEU A 105 -3.53 2.48 6.79
CA LEU A 105 -3.23 1.24 7.51
C LEU A 105 -1.82 0.73 7.22
N ILE A 106 -1.27 1.09 6.06
CA ILE A 106 0.11 0.82 5.65
C ILE A 106 0.68 2.11 5.05
N ASP A 107 1.95 2.39 5.32
CA ASP A 107 2.65 3.51 4.73
C ASP A 107 3.02 3.20 3.27
N ALA A 108 2.87 4.21 2.40
CA ALA A 108 3.20 4.07 0.99
C ALA A 108 4.71 3.82 0.76
N SER A 109 5.57 4.36 1.63
CA SER A 109 7.02 4.12 1.54
C SER A 109 7.37 2.65 1.74
N LEU A 110 6.69 1.96 2.65
CA LEU A 110 6.90 0.54 2.87
C LEU A 110 6.51 -0.30 1.64
N VAL A 111 5.43 0.08 0.95
CA VAL A 111 5.03 -0.57 -0.31
C VAL A 111 6.04 -0.26 -1.41
N TYR A 112 6.52 0.99 -1.47
CA TYR A 112 7.55 1.42 -2.42
C TYR A 112 8.81 0.58 -2.30
N ASP A 113 9.33 0.46 -1.08
CA ASP A 113 10.60 -0.22 -0.79
C ASP A 113 10.59 -1.72 -1.17
N ILE A 114 9.42 -2.36 -1.09
CA ILE A 114 9.33 -3.83 -1.29
C ILE A 114 8.70 -4.19 -2.64
N ASN A 115 7.59 -3.57 -3.01
CA ASN A 115 6.79 -3.94 -4.18
C ASN A 115 6.55 -2.79 -5.16
N GLY A 116 7.16 -1.63 -4.97
CA GLY A 116 6.91 -0.46 -5.81
C GLY A 116 7.16 -0.72 -7.29
N GLY A 117 8.26 -1.38 -7.62
CA GLY A 117 8.62 -1.77 -9.00
C GLY A 117 7.55 -2.64 -9.65
N LEU A 118 7.00 -3.60 -8.91
CA LEU A 118 5.94 -4.49 -9.38
C LEU A 118 4.64 -3.73 -9.65
N VAL A 119 4.23 -2.85 -8.73
CA VAL A 119 3.03 -2.02 -8.89
C VAL A 119 3.15 -1.13 -10.12
N LYS A 120 4.29 -0.46 -10.28
CA LYS A 120 4.58 0.39 -11.42
C LYS A 120 4.49 -0.39 -12.73
N TRP A 121 5.26 -1.47 -12.85
CA TRP A 121 5.29 -2.30 -14.03
C TRP A 121 3.91 -2.86 -14.39
N TYR A 122 3.21 -3.43 -13.42
CA TYR A 122 1.89 -4.01 -13.68
C TYR A 122 0.90 -2.94 -14.16
N TRP A 123 0.82 -1.81 -13.47
CA TRP A 123 -0.16 -0.78 -13.81
C TRP A 123 0.12 -0.15 -15.18
N GLU A 124 1.36 0.16 -15.50
CA GLU A 124 1.73 0.70 -16.82
C GLU A 124 1.34 -0.25 -17.96
N LYS A 125 1.47 -1.55 -17.74
CA LYS A 125 1.11 -2.58 -18.69
C LYS A 125 -0.40 -2.84 -18.75
N ALA A 126 -1.06 -2.92 -17.61
CA ALA A 126 -2.44 -3.40 -17.48
C ALA A 126 -3.49 -2.27 -17.60
N LYS A 127 -3.13 -1.02 -17.31
CA LYS A 127 -4.05 0.12 -17.32
C LYS A 127 -4.86 0.24 -18.62
N PRO A 128 -4.26 0.19 -19.83
CA PRO A 128 -5.04 0.31 -21.06
C PRO A 128 -6.12 -0.77 -21.20
N PHE A 129 -5.79 -2.01 -20.81
CA PHE A 129 -6.74 -3.10 -20.81
C PHE A 129 -7.90 -2.86 -19.81
N TRP A 130 -7.58 -2.50 -18.56
CA TRP A 130 -8.61 -2.30 -17.53
C TRP A 130 -9.51 -1.10 -17.80
N VAL A 131 -8.99 -0.04 -18.41
CA VAL A 131 -9.80 1.11 -18.85
C VAL A 131 -10.80 0.66 -19.90
N GLU A 132 -10.36 -0.05 -20.95
CA GLU A 132 -11.23 -0.55 -22.01
C GLU A 132 -12.23 -1.60 -21.48
N PHE A 133 -11.80 -2.47 -20.56
CA PHE A 133 -12.66 -3.39 -19.85
C PHE A 133 -13.83 -2.64 -19.17
N GLY A 134 -13.53 -1.57 -18.45
CA GLY A 134 -14.54 -0.74 -17.79
C GLY A 134 -15.55 -0.15 -18.76
N VAL A 135 -15.07 0.40 -19.88
CA VAL A 135 -15.93 0.96 -20.92
C VAL A 135 -16.88 -0.10 -21.48
N ARG A 136 -16.36 -1.27 -21.83
CA ARG A 136 -17.16 -2.36 -22.46
C ARG A 136 -18.16 -3.02 -21.50
N HIS A 137 -17.85 -3.02 -20.21
CA HIS A 137 -18.69 -3.64 -19.18
C HIS A 137 -19.50 -2.64 -18.33
N GLY A 138 -19.45 -1.34 -18.67
CA GLY A 138 -20.21 -0.32 -17.96
C GLY A 138 -19.72 -0.07 -16.52
N VAL A 139 -18.44 -0.36 -16.24
CA VAL A 139 -17.80 -0.12 -14.95
C VAL A 139 -16.99 1.15 -14.99
N THR A 140 -17.39 2.16 -14.24
CA THR A 140 -16.81 3.51 -14.32
C THR A 140 -15.36 3.59 -13.83
N HIS A 141 -14.99 2.77 -12.83
CA HIS A 141 -13.64 2.72 -12.25
C HIS A 141 -13.30 1.27 -11.91
N VAL A 142 -12.53 0.60 -12.76
CA VAL A 142 -12.21 -0.82 -12.57
C VAL A 142 -11.12 -1.03 -11.51
N ALA A 143 -10.19 -0.09 -11.38
CA ALA A 143 -9.02 -0.25 -10.52
C ALA A 143 -8.64 1.05 -9.78
N PRO A 144 -9.58 1.67 -9.03
CA PRO A 144 -9.37 3.00 -8.46
C PRO A 144 -8.28 3.04 -7.37
N PHE A 145 -8.06 1.94 -6.68
CA PHE A 145 -7.05 1.88 -5.62
C PHE A 145 -5.68 1.49 -6.15
N THR A 146 -5.60 0.71 -7.22
CA THR A 146 -4.35 0.46 -7.95
C THR A 146 -3.84 1.75 -8.60
N GLU A 147 -4.72 2.51 -9.24
CA GLU A 147 -4.38 3.82 -9.80
C GLU A 147 -3.92 4.79 -8.71
N TYR A 148 -4.67 4.90 -7.62
CA TYR A 148 -4.27 5.70 -6.45
C TYR A 148 -2.90 5.28 -5.90
N LEU A 149 -2.65 3.98 -5.77
CA LEU A 149 -1.38 3.46 -5.30
C LEU A 149 -0.24 3.85 -6.24
N TYR A 150 -0.41 3.63 -7.53
CA TYR A 150 0.55 4.01 -8.56
C TYR A 150 0.89 5.51 -8.48
N GLU A 151 -0.11 6.39 -8.48
CA GLU A 151 0.07 7.84 -8.37
C GLU A 151 0.79 8.24 -7.08
N ARG A 152 0.57 7.50 -6.00
CA ARG A 152 1.22 7.76 -4.71
C ARG A 152 2.69 7.35 -4.69
N LEU A 153 3.07 6.32 -5.46
CA LEU A 153 4.44 5.82 -5.54
C LEU A 153 5.29 6.58 -6.56
N MET A 154 4.70 7.13 -7.62
CA MET A 154 5.46 7.80 -8.71
C MET A 154 6.36 8.94 -8.24
N PRO A 155 5.94 9.86 -7.35
CA PRO A 155 6.84 10.91 -6.84
C PRO A 155 8.08 10.37 -6.09
N MET A 156 7.99 9.17 -5.51
CA MET A 156 9.13 8.54 -4.83
C MET A 156 10.17 8.08 -5.85
N TYR A 157 9.74 7.51 -7.00
CA TYR A 157 10.62 7.16 -8.11
C TYR A 157 11.29 8.39 -8.73
N GLU A 158 10.54 9.47 -8.94
CA GLU A 158 11.06 10.71 -9.50
C GLU A 158 12.12 11.34 -8.58
N ALA A 159 11.88 11.32 -7.26
CA ALA A 159 12.82 11.81 -6.27
C ALA A 159 14.12 10.99 -6.26
N GLU A 160 14.05 9.68 -6.36
CA GLU A 160 15.23 8.80 -6.41
C GLU A 160 16.05 9.03 -7.69
N MET A 161 15.38 9.17 -8.85
CA MET A 161 16.06 9.42 -10.13
C MET A 161 16.66 10.83 -10.23
N SER A 162 16.14 11.80 -9.50
CA SER A 162 16.65 13.18 -9.50
C SER A 162 17.75 13.42 -8.47
N GLY A 163 17.95 12.53 -7.50
CA GLY A 163 18.92 12.66 -6.41
C GLY A 163 20.23 11.87 -6.62
N GLY A 164 20.34 11.10 -7.69
CA GLY A 164 21.55 10.39 -8.13
C GLY A 164 22.25 11.11 -9.27
#